data_d554d00a757eae5a44fd511072fff263
#
_entry.id   d554d00a757eae5a44fd511072fff263
#
_cell.length_a   1.000
_cell.length_b   1.000
_cell.length_c   1.000
_cell.angle_alpha   90.00
_cell.angle_beta   90.00
_cell.angle_gamma   90.00
#
_symmetry.space_group_name_H-M   'P 1'
#
loop_
_entity.id
_entity.type
_entity.pdbx_description
1 polymer ?
#
loop_
_entity_poly.entity_id
_entity_poly.type
_entity_poly.pdbx_seq_one_letter_code
_entity_poly.pdbx_strand_id
1 'polypeptide(L)'
;KALLSDHNVMRWQLRFVKYFVSRFKKCDAIVGWDLGNEVKNMPGAEDADTFYVWCSAIADAIKMCDGTRPVISGLDQSGIEKDASNLKDIGEMCDIHTMHPYNIFRTASDPLCTMKPVIDLAFLCNLSEDVSGLPTFIQEFGSIGYMNCSYKTEAEFYRACLLTSLAHGCHGVMWWCAFDQGQFEYAPYRWNTIGSNYGFFDKNLNPKPIVDENLRFKERLNLIPNKKLPPNTKEACVLVPRDDGGIALDTLRASYMLAKQANFDIKFGYVNDKIPDSQLYIFPSISSNKPITF
;
A
#
# COMPACT_ATOMS: atom_id res chain seq x y z
N LYS A 1 9.01 18.32 19.44
CA LYS A 1 10.24 18.08 18.68
C LYS A 1 9.86 17.40 17.39
N ALA A 2 10.44 17.82 16.29
CA ALA A 2 10.22 17.21 14.99
C ALA A 2 10.87 15.82 14.97
N LEU A 3 10.06 14.77 14.74
CA LEU A 3 10.52 13.37 14.80
C LEU A 3 11.52 13.04 13.69
N LEU A 4 11.38 13.67 12.52
CA LEU A 4 12.15 13.35 11.33
C LEU A 4 13.37 14.26 11.14
N SER A 5 13.48 15.42 11.82
CA SER A 5 14.55 16.41 11.59
C SER A 5 15.32 16.85 12.84
N ASP A 6 14.83 16.56 14.07
CA ASP A 6 15.60 16.86 15.29
C ASP A 6 16.81 15.94 15.39
N HIS A 7 18.02 16.50 15.37
CA HIS A 7 19.27 15.74 15.36
C HIS A 7 19.43 14.79 16.55
N ASN A 8 18.90 15.14 17.73
CA ASN A 8 18.95 14.26 18.90
C ASN A 8 17.99 13.08 18.75
N VAL A 9 16.79 13.34 18.21
CA VAL A 9 15.81 12.27 17.93
C VAL A 9 16.37 11.33 16.88
N MET A 10 16.88 11.85 15.75
CA MET A 10 17.51 11.07 14.68
C MET A 10 18.66 10.20 15.21
N ARG A 11 19.53 10.78 16.04
CA ARG A 11 20.63 10.03 16.65
C ARG A 11 20.15 8.82 17.47
N TRP A 12 19.05 8.97 18.22
CA TRP A 12 18.52 7.88 18.99
C TRP A 12 17.77 6.84 18.15
N GLN A 13 17.03 7.27 17.13
CA GLN A 13 16.41 6.37 16.16
C GLN A 13 17.49 5.50 15.47
N LEU A 14 18.55 6.10 14.95
CA LEU A 14 19.64 5.37 14.31
C LEU A 14 20.35 4.38 15.26
N ARG A 15 20.54 4.77 16.53
CA ARG A 15 21.08 3.85 17.55
C ARG A 15 20.15 2.69 17.82
N PHE A 16 18.86 2.97 17.95
CA PHE A 16 17.83 1.94 18.16
C PHE A 16 17.81 0.96 16.99
N VAL A 17 17.71 1.47 15.76
CA VAL A 17 17.68 0.66 14.54
C VAL A 17 18.91 -0.24 14.44
N LYS A 18 20.10 0.32 14.60
CA LYS A 18 21.36 -0.45 14.55
C LYS A 18 21.41 -1.53 15.61
N TYR A 19 21.01 -1.22 16.83
CA TYR A 19 20.94 -2.21 17.91
C TYR A 19 19.94 -3.31 17.60
N PHE A 20 18.71 -2.92 17.23
CA PHE A 20 17.61 -3.84 17.00
C PHE A 20 17.89 -4.79 15.83
N VAL A 21 18.27 -4.25 14.67
CA VAL A 21 18.59 -5.06 13.48
C VAL A 21 19.77 -5.98 13.77
N SER A 22 20.86 -5.48 14.37
CA SER A 22 22.02 -6.31 14.71
C SER A 22 21.69 -7.44 15.68
N ARG A 23 20.77 -7.18 16.62
CA ARG A 23 20.33 -8.16 17.62
C ARG A 23 19.54 -9.30 17.01
N PHE A 24 18.68 -9.00 16.03
CA PHE A 24 17.70 -9.94 15.50
C PHE A 24 18.00 -10.45 14.08
N LYS A 25 19.03 -9.97 13.40
CA LYS A 25 19.37 -10.36 12.02
C LYS A 25 19.61 -11.86 11.78
N LYS A 26 19.83 -12.63 12.85
CA LYS A 26 19.99 -14.10 12.77
C LYS A 26 18.68 -14.86 13.00
N CYS A 27 17.57 -14.16 13.19
CA CYS A 27 16.26 -14.79 13.38
C CYS A 27 15.63 -15.12 12.03
N ASP A 28 15.46 -16.39 11.72
CA ASP A 28 14.95 -16.87 10.43
C ASP A 28 13.45 -16.54 10.24
N ALA A 29 12.74 -16.20 11.32
CA ALA A 29 11.34 -15.77 11.24
C ALA A 29 11.17 -14.33 10.71
N ILE A 30 12.24 -13.54 10.64
CA ILE A 30 12.20 -12.17 10.10
C ILE A 30 12.43 -12.25 8.60
N VAL A 31 11.46 -11.75 7.82
CA VAL A 31 11.51 -11.76 6.35
C VAL A 31 11.95 -10.41 5.75
N GLY A 32 11.83 -9.32 6.50
CA GLY A 32 12.19 -7.98 6.07
C GLY A 32 12.17 -6.99 7.25
N TRP A 33 12.65 -5.78 7.01
CA TRP A 33 12.71 -4.69 7.98
C TRP A 33 11.85 -3.53 7.50
N ASP A 34 10.85 -3.17 8.28
CA ASP A 34 9.94 -2.09 7.96
C ASP A 34 10.44 -0.77 8.58
N LEU A 35 10.39 0.35 7.82
CA LEU A 35 10.85 1.66 8.27
C LEU A 35 9.98 2.22 9.41
N GLY A 36 8.71 1.85 9.43
CA GLY A 36 7.74 2.28 10.43
C GLY A 36 6.34 2.46 9.84
N ASN A 37 5.34 2.35 10.71
CA ASN A 37 3.95 2.43 10.28
C ASN A 37 3.55 3.85 9.88
N GLU A 38 3.18 4.03 8.63
CA GLU A 38 2.58 5.26 8.08
C GLU A 38 3.36 6.55 8.42
N VAL A 39 4.67 6.51 8.29
CA VAL A 39 5.56 7.60 8.70
C VAL A 39 5.22 8.93 8.00
N LYS A 40 4.64 8.90 6.78
CA LYS A 40 4.15 10.10 6.08
C LYS A 40 3.06 10.87 6.85
N ASN A 41 2.38 10.22 7.78
CA ASN A 41 1.37 10.84 8.65
C ASN A 41 1.97 11.50 9.91
N MET A 42 3.28 11.42 10.10
CA MET A 42 3.95 12.03 11.24
C MET A 42 4.27 13.51 10.98
N PRO A 43 4.24 14.38 12.01
CA PRO A 43 4.64 15.78 11.87
C PRO A 43 6.07 15.92 11.34
N GLY A 44 6.24 16.73 10.29
CA GLY A 44 7.51 16.93 9.59
C GLY A 44 7.68 16.07 8.34
N ALA A 45 6.82 15.08 8.12
CA ALA A 45 6.86 14.26 6.92
C ALA A 45 6.15 14.89 5.70
N GLU A 46 5.49 16.02 5.92
CA GLU A 46 4.90 16.85 4.86
C GLU A 46 5.96 17.52 3.97
N ASP A 47 7.15 17.75 4.50
CA ASP A 47 8.31 18.23 3.74
C ASP A 47 9.02 17.03 3.07
N ALA A 48 9.03 17.03 1.73
CA ALA A 48 9.53 15.90 0.94
C ALA A 48 11.02 15.65 1.18
N ASP A 49 11.83 16.72 1.24
CA ASP A 49 13.29 16.61 1.45
C ASP A 49 13.60 16.06 2.85
N THR A 50 12.90 16.54 3.88
CA THR A 50 13.03 16.02 5.25
C THR A 50 12.68 14.54 5.32
N PHE A 51 11.58 14.15 4.65
CA PHE A 51 11.15 12.76 4.61
C PHE A 51 12.16 11.88 3.86
N TYR A 52 12.64 12.32 2.71
CA TYR A 52 13.66 11.63 1.92
C TYR A 52 14.93 11.37 2.74
N VAL A 53 15.47 12.42 3.38
CA VAL A 53 16.70 12.32 4.19
C VAL A 53 16.50 11.35 5.37
N TRP A 54 15.35 11.41 6.03
CA TRP A 54 15.01 10.51 7.13
C TRP A 54 14.94 9.04 6.65
N CYS A 55 14.18 8.77 5.59
CA CYS A 55 14.04 7.43 5.03
C CYS A 55 15.38 6.84 4.62
N SER A 56 16.18 7.61 3.88
CA SER A 56 17.53 7.20 3.44
C SER A 56 18.39 6.84 4.62
N ALA A 57 18.44 7.69 5.66
CA ALA A 57 19.29 7.44 6.83
C ALA A 57 18.88 6.18 7.60
N ILE A 58 17.56 5.91 7.74
CA ILE A 58 17.07 4.72 8.43
C ILE A 58 17.29 3.47 7.58
N ALA A 59 16.96 3.52 6.28
CA ALA A 59 17.16 2.41 5.35
C ALA A 59 18.63 2.00 5.26
N ASP A 60 19.54 2.96 5.13
CA ASP A 60 20.99 2.72 5.13
C ASP A 60 21.48 2.10 6.44
N ALA A 61 20.97 2.59 7.58
CA ALA A 61 21.32 2.02 8.87
C ALA A 61 20.87 0.56 9.01
N ILE A 62 19.73 0.20 8.44
CA ILE A 62 19.25 -1.19 8.36
C ILE A 62 20.19 -2.01 7.46
N LYS A 63 20.39 -1.56 6.21
CA LYS A 63 21.20 -2.27 5.21
C LYS A 63 22.65 -2.46 5.66
N MET A 64 23.21 -1.51 6.37
CA MET A 64 24.54 -1.66 7.00
C MET A 64 24.60 -2.76 8.07
N CYS A 65 23.52 -2.99 8.80
CA CYS A 65 23.47 -4.01 9.85
C CYS A 65 23.05 -5.39 9.31
N ASP A 66 22.15 -5.40 8.32
CA ASP A 66 21.62 -6.60 7.65
C ASP A 66 21.37 -6.31 6.17
N GLY A 67 22.34 -6.63 5.33
CA GLY A 67 22.23 -6.51 3.88
C GLY A 67 21.55 -7.71 3.20
N THR A 68 20.98 -8.65 3.96
CA THR A 68 20.40 -9.89 3.41
C THR A 68 18.88 -9.84 3.30
N ARG A 69 18.21 -8.97 4.05
CA ARG A 69 16.74 -8.82 4.08
C ARG A 69 16.32 -7.51 3.45
N PRO A 70 15.14 -7.48 2.79
CA PRO A 70 14.62 -6.27 2.19
C PRO A 70 14.24 -5.23 3.25
N VAL A 71 14.39 -3.97 2.87
CA VAL A 71 13.82 -2.82 3.58
C VAL A 71 12.45 -2.52 2.98
N ILE A 72 11.44 -2.46 3.83
CA ILE A 72 10.03 -2.27 3.50
C ILE A 72 9.62 -0.84 3.87
N SER A 73 8.85 -0.16 3.02
CA SER A 73 8.55 1.26 3.21
C SER A 73 7.60 1.57 4.38
N GLY A 74 6.66 0.66 4.70
CA GLY A 74 5.65 0.86 5.76
C GLY A 74 4.68 2.01 5.50
N LEU A 75 4.48 2.41 4.24
CA LEU A 75 3.70 3.58 3.86
C LEU A 75 2.26 3.24 3.46
N ASP A 76 1.39 4.20 3.67
CA ASP A 76 0.02 4.26 3.15
C ASP A 76 -0.06 5.05 1.82
N GLN A 77 -1.29 5.29 1.32
CA GLN A 77 -1.52 6.04 0.09
C GLN A 77 -1.38 7.57 0.23
N SER A 78 -1.24 8.12 1.44
CA SER A 78 -1.25 9.56 1.68
C SER A 78 -0.11 10.29 0.94
N GLY A 79 1.01 9.62 0.75
CA GLY A 79 2.14 10.15 -0.02
C GLY A 79 1.83 10.33 -1.50
N ILE A 80 1.01 9.44 -2.09
CA ILE A 80 0.64 9.48 -3.51
C ILE A 80 -0.46 10.49 -3.77
N GLU A 81 -1.36 10.71 -2.81
CA GLU A 81 -2.49 11.62 -2.96
C GLU A 81 -2.06 13.07 -3.22
N LYS A 82 -0.87 13.44 -2.75
CA LYS A 82 -0.30 14.77 -2.94
C LYS A 82 0.63 14.85 -4.15
N ASP A 83 1.44 13.83 -4.34
CA ASP A 83 2.50 13.84 -5.36
C ASP A 83 2.97 12.41 -5.67
N ALA A 84 2.72 11.94 -6.90
CA ALA A 84 3.16 10.62 -7.35
C ALA A 84 4.69 10.51 -7.48
N SER A 85 5.44 11.63 -7.53
CA SER A 85 6.92 11.60 -7.56
C SER A 85 7.52 11.02 -6.28
N ASN A 86 6.81 11.10 -5.15
CA ASN A 86 7.23 10.43 -3.91
C ASN A 86 7.43 8.92 -4.08
N LEU A 87 6.77 8.29 -5.05
CA LEU A 87 6.99 6.87 -5.37
C LEU A 87 8.39 6.62 -5.94
N LYS A 88 8.94 7.56 -6.70
CA LYS A 88 10.31 7.47 -7.22
C LYS A 88 11.32 7.51 -6.10
N ASP A 89 11.17 8.44 -5.16
CA ASP A 89 12.03 8.57 -3.99
C ASP A 89 12.05 7.27 -3.17
N ILE A 90 10.86 6.66 -2.96
CA ILE A 90 10.78 5.37 -2.28
C ILE A 90 11.50 4.28 -3.07
N GLY A 91 11.42 4.31 -4.41
CA GLY A 91 12.14 3.39 -5.31
C GLY A 91 13.66 3.43 -5.13
N GLU A 92 14.20 4.57 -4.73
CA GLU A 92 15.66 4.73 -4.48
C GLU A 92 16.09 4.19 -3.10
N MET A 93 15.22 4.21 -2.11
CA MET A 93 15.57 3.97 -0.70
C MET A 93 15.22 2.58 -0.21
N CYS A 94 14.09 2.03 -0.67
CA CYS A 94 13.53 0.76 -0.21
C CYS A 94 13.72 -0.36 -1.22
N ASP A 95 13.43 -1.59 -0.80
CA ASP A 95 13.44 -2.77 -1.67
C ASP A 95 12.01 -3.28 -1.94
N ILE A 96 11.07 -2.96 -1.06
CA ILE A 96 9.64 -3.29 -1.18
C ILE A 96 8.82 -2.07 -0.79
N HIS A 97 7.82 -1.75 -1.62
CA HIS A 97 6.85 -0.71 -1.30
C HIS A 97 5.57 -1.29 -0.70
N THR A 98 4.90 -0.52 0.15
CA THR A 98 3.63 -0.92 0.76
C THR A 98 2.56 0.15 0.59
N MET A 99 1.30 -0.30 0.67
CA MET A 99 0.13 0.57 0.63
C MET A 99 -0.89 0.14 1.68
N HIS A 100 -1.61 1.10 2.25
CA HIS A 100 -2.71 0.89 3.20
C HIS A 100 -4.02 1.49 2.65
N PRO A 101 -4.65 0.88 1.63
CA PRO A 101 -5.82 1.43 0.96
C PRO A 101 -7.10 1.24 1.78
N TYR A 102 -7.42 2.21 2.62
CA TYR A 102 -8.70 2.26 3.32
C TYR A 102 -9.67 3.18 2.59
N ASN A 103 -10.65 2.60 1.91
CA ASN A 103 -11.67 3.36 1.17
C ASN A 103 -12.46 4.33 2.06
N ILE A 104 -12.71 3.94 3.31
CA ILE A 104 -13.53 4.70 4.24
C ILE A 104 -12.94 6.06 4.64
N PHE A 105 -11.62 6.24 4.57
CA PHE A 105 -10.99 7.52 4.90
C PHE A 105 -10.97 8.50 3.72
N ARG A 106 -11.63 8.18 2.62
CA ARG A 106 -11.72 9.05 1.44
C ARG A 106 -12.97 9.90 1.46
N THR A 107 -12.88 11.12 0.91
CA THR A 107 -13.96 12.11 0.89
C THR A 107 -15.21 11.61 0.17
N ALA A 108 -15.12 10.74 -0.80
CA ALA A 108 -16.22 10.16 -1.53
C ALA A 108 -16.13 8.63 -1.50
N SER A 109 -16.16 8.07 -0.28
CA SER A 109 -16.07 6.63 -0.10
C SER A 109 -17.30 5.92 -0.63
N ASP A 110 -17.09 4.87 -1.42
CA ASP A 110 -18.18 4.01 -1.89
C ASP A 110 -18.45 2.88 -0.89
N PRO A 111 -19.70 2.39 -0.82
CA PRO A 111 -20.02 1.22 0.01
C PRO A 111 -19.16 0.00 -0.37
N LEU A 112 -18.73 -0.78 0.63
CA LEU A 112 -17.89 -1.98 0.43
C LEU A 112 -18.56 -3.09 -0.40
N CYS A 113 -19.87 -3.03 -0.59
CA CYS A 113 -20.61 -3.91 -1.50
C CYS A 113 -20.52 -3.52 -2.98
N THR A 114 -19.75 -2.48 -3.32
CA THR A 114 -19.53 -2.03 -4.70
C THR A 114 -18.14 -2.44 -5.19
N MET A 115 -17.91 -2.35 -6.51
CA MET A 115 -16.65 -2.77 -7.11
C MET A 115 -15.50 -1.77 -6.93
N LYS A 116 -15.79 -0.48 -6.72
CA LYS A 116 -14.75 0.55 -6.64
C LYS A 116 -13.78 0.33 -5.47
N PRO A 117 -14.23 0.08 -4.23
CA PRO A 117 -13.32 -0.26 -3.14
C PRO A 117 -12.48 -1.52 -3.39
N VAL A 118 -13.03 -2.48 -4.12
CA VAL A 118 -12.33 -3.73 -4.44
C VAL A 118 -11.21 -3.51 -5.46
N ILE A 119 -11.49 -2.79 -6.55
CA ILE A 119 -10.51 -2.55 -7.60
C ILE A 119 -9.43 -1.56 -7.18
N ASP A 120 -9.70 -0.75 -6.18
CA ASP A 120 -8.79 0.27 -5.66
C ASP A 120 -7.48 -0.31 -5.11
N LEU A 121 -7.55 -1.50 -4.51
CA LEU A 121 -6.36 -2.21 -4.07
C LEU A 121 -5.42 -2.51 -5.24
N ALA A 122 -5.97 -3.08 -6.32
CA ALA A 122 -5.21 -3.39 -7.52
C ALA A 122 -4.67 -2.14 -8.21
N PHE A 123 -5.50 -1.08 -8.29
CA PHE A 123 -5.09 0.20 -8.83
C PHE A 123 -3.87 0.78 -8.10
N LEU A 124 -3.94 0.90 -6.78
CA LEU A 124 -2.86 1.49 -5.97
C LEU A 124 -1.60 0.62 -6.01
N CYS A 125 -1.75 -0.70 -5.96
CA CYS A 125 -0.63 -1.62 -6.06
C CYS A 125 0.10 -1.49 -7.40
N ASN A 126 -0.65 -1.52 -8.53
CA ASN A 126 -0.05 -1.41 -9.86
C ASN A 126 0.56 -0.01 -10.10
N LEU A 127 -0.12 1.07 -9.67
CA LEU A 127 0.42 2.43 -9.77
C LEU A 127 1.76 2.53 -9.01
N SER A 128 1.78 2.06 -7.78
CA SER A 128 2.97 2.13 -6.94
C SER A 128 4.12 1.31 -7.52
N GLU A 129 3.85 0.08 -7.95
CA GLU A 129 4.85 -0.80 -8.55
C GLU A 129 5.43 -0.23 -9.85
N ASP A 130 4.55 0.20 -10.76
CA ASP A 130 4.97 0.69 -12.07
C ASP A 130 5.76 2.02 -11.98
N VAL A 131 5.45 2.89 -11.00
CA VAL A 131 6.13 4.18 -10.82
C VAL A 131 7.38 4.06 -9.96
N SER A 132 7.34 3.35 -8.83
CA SER A 132 8.51 3.17 -7.97
C SER A 132 9.53 2.19 -8.56
N GLY A 133 9.09 1.25 -9.39
CA GLY A 133 9.92 0.13 -9.86
C GLY A 133 10.13 -0.97 -8.81
N LEU A 134 9.43 -0.91 -7.68
CA LEU A 134 9.54 -1.87 -6.58
C LEU A 134 8.37 -2.83 -6.53
N PRO A 135 8.57 -4.10 -6.16
CA PRO A 135 7.45 -4.96 -5.80
C PRO A 135 6.63 -4.30 -4.70
N THR A 136 5.31 -4.25 -4.91
CA THR A 136 4.39 -3.58 -4.00
C THR A 136 3.38 -4.56 -3.43
N PHE A 137 3.09 -4.47 -2.13
CA PHE A 137 2.02 -5.23 -1.52
C PHE A 137 1.11 -4.37 -0.63
N ILE A 138 -0.11 -4.84 -0.45
CA ILE A 138 -1.10 -4.21 0.42
C ILE A 138 -0.84 -4.68 1.85
N GLN A 139 -0.15 -3.86 2.62
CA GLN A 139 0.26 -4.20 3.99
C GLN A 139 -0.88 -4.07 5.00
N GLU A 140 -1.81 -3.15 4.74
CA GLU A 140 -3.05 -3.01 5.50
C GLU A 140 -4.22 -2.71 4.59
N PHE A 141 -5.36 -3.31 4.86
CA PHE A 141 -6.68 -2.88 4.40
C PHE A 141 -7.75 -3.46 5.31
N GLY A 142 -8.95 -2.87 5.31
CA GLY A 142 -10.01 -3.32 6.21
C GLY A 142 -11.34 -2.64 5.93
N SER A 143 -12.37 -3.05 6.68
CA SER A 143 -13.75 -2.59 6.54
C SER A 143 -14.18 -1.55 7.56
N ILE A 144 -13.45 -1.40 8.68
CA ILE A 144 -13.90 -0.73 9.90
C ILE A 144 -15.13 -1.40 10.54
N GLY A 145 -15.25 -2.72 10.36
CA GLY A 145 -16.21 -3.57 11.03
C GLY A 145 -17.66 -3.21 10.78
N TYR A 146 -18.54 -3.63 11.68
CA TYR A 146 -19.98 -3.50 11.51
C TYR A 146 -20.52 -2.05 11.57
N MET A 147 -19.72 -1.08 11.97
CA MET A 147 -20.08 0.34 11.84
C MET A 147 -20.25 0.75 10.37
N ASN A 148 -19.58 0.05 9.45
CA ASN A 148 -19.60 0.33 8.03
C ASN A 148 -20.36 -0.72 7.22
N CYS A 149 -20.31 -1.99 7.63
CA CYS A 149 -20.98 -3.09 6.94
C CYS A 149 -21.23 -4.28 7.87
N SER A 150 -22.10 -5.21 7.43
CA SER A 150 -22.29 -6.49 8.13
C SER A 150 -21.06 -7.39 8.01
N TYR A 151 -20.86 -8.33 8.93
CA TYR A 151 -19.81 -9.35 8.83
C TYR A 151 -19.89 -10.19 7.55
N LYS A 152 -21.10 -10.37 7.00
CA LYS A 152 -21.28 -11.03 5.71
C LYS A 152 -20.69 -10.18 4.59
N THR A 153 -21.03 -8.90 4.52
CA THR A 153 -20.50 -7.96 3.51
C THR A 153 -18.98 -7.82 3.65
N GLU A 154 -18.46 -7.77 4.88
CA GLU A 154 -17.03 -7.74 5.16
C GLU A 154 -16.30 -8.97 4.57
N ALA A 155 -16.84 -10.16 4.79
CA ALA A 155 -16.26 -11.39 4.25
C ALA A 155 -16.32 -11.46 2.72
N GLU A 156 -17.43 -11.00 2.13
CA GLU A 156 -17.59 -10.90 0.66
C GLU A 156 -16.62 -9.88 0.05
N PHE A 157 -16.48 -8.72 0.70
CA PHE A 157 -15.49 -7.69 0.32
C PHE A 157 -14.07 -8.25 0.39
N TYR A 158 -13.70 -8.87 1.51
CA TYR A 158 -12.39 -9.49 1.69
C TYR A 158 -12.09 -10.51 0.59
N ARG A 159 -13.01 -11.42 0.31
CA ARG A 159 -12.88 -12.40 -0.77
C ARG A 159 -12.65 -11.74 -2.12
N ALA A 160 -13.45 -10.71 -2.44
CA ALA A 160 -13.32 -9.98 -3.70
C ALA A 160 -11.96 -9.28 -3.80
N CYS A 161 -11.49 -8.65 -2.73
CA CYS A 161 -10.18 -8.01 -2.66
C CYS A 161 -9.03 -9.01 -2.87
N LEU A 162 -9.07 -10.17 -2.21
CA LEU A 162 -8.05 -11.21 -2.39
C LEU A 162 -7.95 -11.68 -3.84
N LEU A 163 -9.10 -11.98 -4.46
CA LEU A 163 -9.15 -12.47 -5.83
C LEU A 163 -8.72 -11.39 -6.84
N THR A 164 -9.14 -10.15 -6.62
CA THR A 164 -8.77 -9.01 -7.47
C THR A 164 -7.28 -8.72 -7.36
N SER A 165 -6.73 -8.68 -6.16
CA SER A 165 -5.30 -8.47 -5.94
C SER A 165 -4.47 -9.57 -6.61
N LEU A 166 -4.87 -10.82 -6.47
CA LEU A 166 -4.22 -11.95 -7.14
C LEU A 166 -4.27 -11.81 -8.67
N ALA A 167 -5.46 -11.51 -9.23
CA ALA A 167 -5.66 -11.38 -10.67
C ALA A 167 -4.87 -10.22 -11.29
N HIS A 168 -4.54 -9.20 -10.51
CA HIS A 168 -3.81 -8.01 -10.97
C HIS A 168 -2.32 -8.00 -10.57
N GLY A 169 -1.81 -9.13 -10.03
CA GLY A 169 -0.39 -9.30 -9.77
C GLY A 169 0.13 -8.61 -8.50
N CYS A 170 -0.74 -8.23 -7.56
CA CYS A 170 -0.27 -7.73 -6.27
C CYS A 170 0.52 -8.81 -5.54
N HIS A 171 1.68 -8.45 -4.99
CA HIS A 171 2.61 -9.39 -4.37
C HIS A 171 2.12 -9.98 -3.04
N GLY A 172 1.16 -9.34 -2.40
CA GLY A 172 0.55 -9.80 -1.17
C GLY A 172 -0.49 -8.85 -0.64
N VAL A 173 -1.31 -9.35 0.28
CA VAL A 173 -2.34 -8.56 0.98
C VAL A 173 -2.42 -8.98 2.43
N MET A 174 -2.54 -8.02 3.35
CA MET A 174 -2.71 -8.24 4.77
C MET A 174 -3.91 -7.46 5.28
N TRP A 175 -4.77 -8.13 6.02
CA TRP A 175 -5.95 -7.50 6.64
C TRP A 175 -5.60 -6.86 7.97
N TRP A 176 -6.08 -5.66 8.20
CA TRP A 176 -6.03 -5.04 9.51
C TRP A 176 -7.36 -5.29 10.25
N CYS A 177 -7.39 -6.16 11.26
CA CYS A 177 -6.26 -6.86 11.85
C CYS A 177 -6.67 -8.28 12.30
N ALA A 178 -5.82 -8.97 13.04
CA ALA A 178 -6.11 -10.33 13.49
C ALA A 178 -7.24 -10.38 14.53
N PHE A 179 -7.28 -9.44 15.48
CA PHE A 179 -8.19 -9.46 16.61
C PHE A 179 -8.91 -8.13 16.78
N ASP A 180 -10.18 -8.20 17.17
CA ASP A 180 -10.90 -7.02 17.62
C ASP A 180 -10.21 -6.37 18.82
N GLN A 181 -10.17 -5.04 18.86
CA GLN A 181 -9.53 -4.28 19.94
C GLN A 181 -10.52 -3.78 21.00
N GLY A 182 -11.79 -4.20 20.89
CA GLY A 182 -12.87 -3.76 21.78
C GLY A 182 -12.76 -4.23 23.24
N GLN A 183 -11.80 -5.13 23.55
CA GLN A 183 -11.50 -5.58 24.90
C GLN A 183 -10.53 -4.66 25.66
N PHE A 184 -9.89 -3.71 24.99
CA PHE A 184 -8.91 -2.84 25.62
C PHE A 184 -9.60 -1.71 26.39
N GLU A 185 -9.44 -1.69 27.73
CA GLU A 185 -10.06 -0.72 28.63
C GLU A 185 -9.20 0.53 28.88
N TYR A 186 -8.01 0.62 28.28
CA TYR A 186 -7.10 1.75 28.40
C TYR A 186 -7.16 2.70 27.18
N ALA A 187 -6.66 3.90 27.37
CA ALA A 187 -6.60 4.93 26.31
C ALA A 187 -5.69 4.51 25.15
N PRO A 188 -6.06 4.81 23.90
CA PRO A 188 -7.30 5.46 23.45
C PRO A 188 -8.45 4.47 23.21
N TYR A 189 -8.23 3.17 23.31
CA TYR A 189 -9.15 2.10 22.91
C TYR A 189 -10.47 2.12 23.68
N ARG A 190 -10.47 2.57 24.94
CA ARG A 190 -11.65 2.66 25.78
C ARG A 190 -12.77 3.54 25.18
N TRP A 191 -12.40 4.57 24.43
CA TRP A 191 -13.36 5.50 23.81
C TRP A 191 -13.26 5.56 22.28
N ASN A 192 -12.19 5.03 21.68
CA ASN A 192 -12.05 4.91 20.24
C ASN A 192 -12.63 3.58 19.76
N THR A 193 -13.88 3.61 19.32
CA THR A 193 -14.60 2.42 18.87
C THR A 193 -14.21 1.96 17.46
N ILE A 194 -13.40 2.73 16.74
CA ILE A 194 -13.00 2.41 15.36
C ILE A 194 -12.32 1.03 15.30
N GLY A 195 -11.41 0.72 16.26
CA GLY A 195 -10.72 -0.57 16.31
C GLY A 195 -11.50 -1.74 16.90
N SER A 196 -12.75 -1.52 17.36
CA SER A 196 -13.48 -2.52 18.13
C SER A 196 -13.94 -3.75 17.34
N ASN A 197 -13.92 -3.70 15.99
CA ASN A 197 -14.47 -4.76 15.13
C ASN A 197 -13.66 -5.03 13.86
N TYR A 198 -12.39 -4.70 13.83
CA TYR A 198 -11.52 -4.92 12.66
C TYR A 198 -11.07 -6.37 12.45
N GLY A 199 -11.09 -7.17 13.53
CA GLY A 199 -10.38 -8.43 13.56
C GLY A 199 -10.99 -9.53 12.72
N PHE A 200 -10.17 -10.52 12.37
CA PHE A 200 -10.64 -11.84 11.96
C PHE A 200 -11.37 -12.56 13.08
N PHE A 201 -10.94 -12.31 14.30
CA PHE A 201 -11.51 -12.89 15.51
C PHE A 201 -12.15 -11.79 16.36
N ASP A 202 -13.28 -12.09 16.97
CA ASP A 202 -13.93 -11.20 17.92
C ASP A 202 -13.12 -11.09 19.23
N LYS A 203 -13.58 -10.22 20.15
CA LYS A 203 -12.94 -10.03 21.47
C LYS A 203 -12.85 -11.29 22.34
N ASN A 204 -13.63 -12.32 22.04
CA ASN A 204 -13.64 -13.62 22.73
C ASN A 204 -12.87 -14.70 21.96
N LEU A 205 -12.13 -14.30 20.91
CA LEU A 205 -11.38 -15.18 20.01
C LEU A 205 -12.26 -16.10 19.15
N ASN A 206 -13.54 -15.81 19.00
CA ASN A 206 -14.38 -16.54 18.07
C ASN A 206 -14.07 -16.07 16.62
N PRO A 207 -13.94 -17.01 15.67
CA PRO A 207 -13.71 -16.64 14.28
C PRO A 207 -14.94 -15.95 13.68
N LYS A 208 -14.72 -14.89 12.91
CA LYS A 208 -15.75 -14.24 12.11
C LYS A 208 -15.83 -14.88 10.71
N PRO A 209 -16.89 -14.63 9.92
CA PRO A 209 -17.07 -15.19 8.57
C PRO A 209 -15.90 -14.92 7.62
N ILE A 210 -15.14 -13.85 7.82
CA ILE A 210 -13.95 -13.51 7.06
C ILE A 210 -12.85 -14.58 7.16
N VAL A 211 -12.77 -15.33 8.25
CA VAL A 211 -11.80 -16.43 8.44
C VAL A 211 -12.06 -17.55 7.43
N ASP A 212 -13.32 -17.89 7.18
CA ASP A 212 -13.66 -18.92 6.20
C ASP A 212 -13.24 -18.51 4.78
N GLU A 213 -13.40 -17.24 4.42
CA GLU A 213 -12.95 -16.74 3.12
C GLU A 213 -11.42 -16.77 2.99
N ASN A 214 -10.69 -16.48 4.07
CA ASN A 214 -9.24 -16.61 4.09
C ASN A 214 -8.78 -18.06 3.88
N LEU A 215 -9.43 -19.01 4.54
CA LEU A 215 -9.14 -20.46 4.37
C LEU A 215 -9.45 -20.92 2.94
N ARG A 216 -10.60 -20.55 2.38
CA ARG A 216 -10.97 -20.83 0.98
C ARG A 216 -9.98 -20.23 -0.02
N PHE A 217 -9.48 -19.02 0.24
CA PHE A 217 -8.47 -18.42 -0.62
C PHE A 217 -7.16 -19.20 -0.58
N LYS A 218 -6.71 -19.61 0.60
CA LYS A 218 -5.53 -20.48 0.77
C LYS A 218 -5.66 -21.79 -0.01
N GLU A 219 -6.84 -22.43 0.03
CA GLU A 219 -7.13 -23.64 -0.75
C GLU A 219 -7.00 -23.36 -2.26
N ARG A 220 -7.58 -22.26 -2.75
CA ARG A 220 -7.47 -21.85 -4.16
C ARG A 220 -6.03 -21.60 -4.60
N LEU A 221 -5.22 -20.93 -3.78
CA LEU A 221 -3.80 -20.74 -4.07
C LEU A 221 -3.05 -22.05 -4.22
N ASN A 222 -3.43 -23.10 -3.48
CA ASN A 222 -2.82 -24.42 -3.60
C ASN A 222 -3.18 -25.14 -4.92
N LEU A 223 -4.26 -24.74 -5.58
CA LEU A 223 -4.66 -25.27 -6.90
C LEU A 223 -3.91 -24.61 -8.06
N ILE A 224 -3.23 -23.49 -7.84
CA ILE A 224 -2.48 -22.80 -8.90
C ILE A 224 -1.21 -23.60 -9.23
N PRO A 225 -1.05 -24.06 -10.50
CA PRO A 225 0.11 -24.82 -10.91
C PRO A 225 1.40 -24.03 -10.64
N ASN A 226 2.37 -24.70 -10.02
CA ASN A 226 3.67 -24.10 -9.67
C ASN A 226 3.56 -22.85 -8.77
N LYS A 227 2.38 -22.58 -8.18
CA LYS A 227 2.08 -21.38 -7.38
C LYS A 227 2.45 -20.07 -8.09
N LYS A 228 2.35 -20.04 -9.41
CA LYS A 228 2.68 -18.89 -10.24
C LYS A 228 1.59 -18.64 -11.27
N LEU A 229 1.06 -17.43 -11.30
CA LEU A 229 0.18 -16.98 -12.37
C LEU A 229 1.00 -16.57 -13.60
N PRO A 230 0.42 -16.68 -14.81
CA PRO A 230 1.04 -16.09 -15.99
C PRO A 230 1.16 -14.55 -15.79
N PRO A 231 2.18 -13.91 -16.38
CA PRO A 231 2.29 -12.46 -16.34
C PRO A 231 1.11 -11.82 -17.08
N ASN A 232 0.63 -10.70 -16.53
CA ASN A 232 -0.38 -9.89 -17.22
C ASN A 232 0.21 -9.29 -18.51
N THR A 233 -0.53 -9.37 -19.60
CA THR A 233 -0.20 -8.64 -20.84
C THR A 233 -0.66 -7.20 -20.67
N LYS A 234 0.29 -6.26 -20.57
CA LYS A 234 -0.03 -4.84 -20.38
C LYS A 234 -0.04 -4.14 -21.74
N GLU A 235 -1.23 -4.02 -22.36
CA GLU A 235 -1.39 -3.45 -23.71
C GLU A 235 -1.55 -1.93 -23.70
N ALA A 236 -2.06 -1.36 -22.60
CA ALA A 236 -2.30 0.08 -22.46
C ALA A 236 -1.37 0.70 -21.41
N CYS A 237 -0.98 1.96 -21.67
CA CYS A 237 -0.21 2.76 -20.73
C CYS A 237 -1.01 3.98 -20.30
N VAL A 238 -1.25 4.11 -18.99
CA VAL A 238 -1.79 5.34 -18.39
C VAL A 238 -0.61 6.21 -17.96
N LEU A 239 -0.52 7.42 -18.52
CA LEU A 239 0.57 8.33 -18.21
C LEU A 239 0.32 9.07 -16.90
N VAL A 240 1.27 8.95 -15.99
CA VAL A 240 1.30 9.65 -14.70
C VAL A 240 2.13 10.93 -14.89
N PRO A 241 1.52 12.12 -14.82
CA PRO A 241 2.24 13.37 -15.02
C PRO A 241 3.13 13.69 -13.83
N ARG A 242 4.05 14.61 -14.07
CA ARG A 242 4.80 15.25 -13.02
C ARG A 242 3.97 16.39 -12.39
N ASP A 243 4.18 16.63 -11.16
CA ASP A 243 3.44 17.28 -10.13
C ASP A 243 3.22 18.78 -10.10
N ASP A 244 3.57 19.54 -11.07
CA ASP A 244 3.38 21.00 -11.04
C ASP A 244 1.90 21.43 -11.16
N GLY A 245 1.00 20.64 -10.64
CA GLY A 245 -0.45 20.85 -10.68
C GLY A 245 -1.30 19.60 -10.57
N GLY A 246 -0.70 18.54 -10.05
CA GLY A 246 -1.25 17.22 -9.70
C GLY A 246 -2.53 16.77 -10.36
N ILE A 247 -2.49 15.68 -11.12
CA ILE A 247 -3.73 14.96 -11.39
C ILE A 247 -4.18 14.37 -10.06
N ALA A 248 -5.41 14.68 -9.65
CA ALA A 248 -6.01 14.01 -8.53
C ALA A 248 -5.94 12.49 -8.74
N LEU A 249 -5.51 11.75 -7.74
CA LEU A 249 -5.44 10.28 -7.75
C LEU A 249 -6.74 9.64 -8.26
N ASP A 250 -7.88 10.32 -8.04
CA ASP A 250 -9.19 9.92 -8.54
C ASP A 250 -9.28 9.90 -10.07
N THR A 251 -8.58 10.80 -10.77
CA THR A 251 -8.56 10.80 -12.24
C THR A 251 -7.74 9.64 -12.79
N LEU A 252 -6.60 9.32 -12.16
CA LEU A 252 -5.82 8.13 -12.51
C LEU A 252 -6.62 6.85 -12.26
N ARG A 253 -7.31 6.78 -11.12
CA ARG A 253 -8.19 5.66 -10.76
C ARG A 253 -9.33 5.50 -11.77
N ALA A 254 -10.02 6.58 -12.14
CA ALA A 254 -11.08 6.55 -13.13
C ALA A 254 -10.57 6.04 -14.48
N SER A 255 -9.40 6.51 -14.93
CA SER A 255 -8.76 6.05 -16.17
C SER A 255 -8.42 4.56 -16.11
N TYR A 256 -7.88 4.09 -14.98
CA TYR A 256 -7.62 2.67 -14.73
C TYR A 256 -8.90 1.84 -14.82
N MET A 257 -9.96 2.25 -14.12
CA MET A 257 -11.23 1.52 -14.10
C MET A 257 -11.87 1.46 -15.49
N LEU A 258 -11.92 2.57 -16.22
CA LEU A 258 -12.49 2.63 -17.57
C LEU A 258 -11.73 1.73 -18.54
N ALA A 259 -10.41 1.73 -18.48
CA ALA A 259 -9.60 0.87 -19.34
C ALA A 259 -9.79 -0.61 -18.99
N LYS A 260 -9.89 -0.97 -17.70
CA LYS A 260 -10.23 -2.35 -17.29
C LYS A 260 -11.62 -2.77 -17.74
N GLN A 261 -12.62 -1.89 -17.70
CA GLN A 261 -13.95 -2.15 -18.25
C GLN A 261 -13.94 -2.35 -19.76
N ALA A 262 -13.01 -1.71 -20.47
CA ALA A 262 -12.78 -1.90 -21.89
C ALA A 262 -11.87 -3.10 -22.22
N ASN A 263 -11.55 -3.95 -21.23
CA ASN A 263 -10.69 -5.14 -21.31
C ASN A 263 -9.23 -4.86 -21.65
N PHE A 264 -8.71 -3.69 -21.31
CA PHE A 264 -7.28 -3.43 -21.41
C PHE A 264 -6.56 -3.73 -20.09
N ASP A 265 -5.46 -4.47 -20.16
CA ASP A 265 -4.50 -4.52 -19.09
C ASP A 265 -3.56 -3.31 -19.15
N ILE A 266 -3.28 -2.73 -17.97
CA ILE A 266 -2.68 -1.41 -17.87
C ILE A 266 -1.31 -1.49 -17.21
N LYS A 267 -0.40 -0.65 -17.74
CA LYS A 267 0.82 -0.20 -17.09
C LYS A 267 0.75 1.30 -16.86
N PHE A 268 1.25 1.77 -15.73
CA PHE A 268 1.47 3.18 -15.51
C PHE A 268 2.86 3.59 -16.02
N GLY A 269 2.91 4.69 -16.76
CA GLY A 269 4.15 5.27 -17.24
C GLY A 269 4.37 6.64 -16.63
N TYR A 270 5.46 6.84 -15.88
CA TYR A 270 5.78 8.16 -15.35
C TYR A 270 6.41 9.01 -16.45
N VAL A 271 5.87 10.21 -16.69
CA VAL A 271 6.25 11.05 -17.85
C VAL A 271 7.71 11.52 -17.88
N ASN A 272 8.42 11.47 -16.76
CA ASN A 272 9.85 11.79 -16.70
C ASN A 272 10.75 10.58 -16.95
N ASP A 273 10.18 9.39 -17.04
CA ASP A 273 10.90 8.16 -17.37
C ASP A 273 10.77 7.82 -18.86
N LYS A 274 11.46 6.78 -19.29
CA LYS A 274 11.20 6.19 -20.58
C LYS A 274 9.78 5.60 -20.59
N ILE A 275 8.89 6.21 -21.37
CA ILE A 275 7.51 5.73 -21.52
C ILE A 275 7.53 4.32 -22.14
N PRO A 276 6.83 3.33 -21.53
CA PRO A 276 6.78 1.98 -22.06
C PRO A 276 6.08 1.93 -23.42
N ASP A 277 6.57 1.10 -24.33
CA ASP A 277 5.83 0.81 -25.57
C ASP A 277 4.49 0.16 -25.26
N SER A 278 3.42 0.70 -25.83
CA SER A 278 2.05 0.26 -25.61
C SER A 278 1.18 0.47 -26.84
N GLN A 279 0.15 -0.34 -26.99
CA GLN A 279 -0.79 -0.22 -28.12
C GLN A 279 -1.74 0.99 -27.94
N LEU A 280 -2.00 1.38 -26.68
CA LEU A 280 -2.85 2.51 -26.33
C LEU A 280 -2.19 3.35 -25.23
N TYR A 281 -2.15 4.67 -25.44
CA TYR A 281 -1.73 5.62 -24.41
C TYR A 281 -2.93 6.42 -23.92
N ILE A 282 -3.10 6.47 -22.60
CA ILE A 282 -4.18 7.20 -21.95
C ILE A 282 -3.56 8.38 -21.20
N PHE A 283 -3.98 9.59 -21.57
CA PHE A 283 -3.61 10.84 -20.92
C PHE A 283 -4.76 11.30 -20.03
N PRO A 284 -4.71 11.04 -18.73
CA PRO A 284 -5.82 11.38 -17.82
C PRO A 284 -6.06 12.89 -17.72
N SER A 285 -5.00 13.68 -17.88
CA SER A 285 -5.06 15.14 -18.02
C SER A 285 -3.86 15.62 -18.83
N ILE A 286 -4.08 16.60 -19.66
CA ILE A 286 -3.04 17.27 -20.46
C ILE A 286 -2.61 18.62 -19.90
N SER A 287 -3.34 19.13 -18.89
CA SER A 287 -3.13 20.49 -18.36
C SER A 287 -1.84 20.65 -17.55
N SER A 288 -1.29 19.55 -17.04
CA SER A 288 -0.10 19.56 -16.17
C SER A 288 1.14 18.92 -16.80
N ASN A 289 1.10 18.58 -18.09
CA ASN A 289 2.25 17.99 -18.77
C ASN A 289 3.19 19.03 -19.34
N LYS A 290 4.50 18.78 -19.28
CA LYS A 290 5.49 19.62 -19.95
C LYS A 290 5.41 19.45 -21.48
N PRO A 291 5.79 20.47 -22.27
CA PRO A 291 5.77 20.39 -23.74
C PRO A 291 6.53 19.19 -24.31
N ILE A 292 7.59 18.75 -23.64
CA ILE A 292 8.40 17.60 -24.08
C ILE A 292 7.67 16.27 -23.98
N THR A 293 6.53 16.21 -23.28
CA THR A 293 5.71 15.00 -23.15
C THR A 293 4.90 14.72 -24.45
N PHE A 294 4.74 15.74 -25.29
CA PHE A 294 4.08 15.69 -26.59
C PHE A 294 5.11 15.78 -27.72
#